data_8523b464d33854242025c7e73a7271f9
#
_entry.id   8523b464d33854242025c7e73a7271f9
#
_cell.length_a   1.000
_cell.length_b   1.000
_cell.length_c   1.000
_cell.angle_alpha   90.00
_cell.angle_beta   90.00
_cell.angle_gamma   90.00
#
_symmetry.space_group_name_H-M   'P 1'
#
loop_
_entity.id
_entity.type
_entity.pdbx_description
1 polymer ?
#
loop_
_entity_poly.entity_id
_entity_poly.type
_entity_poly.pdbx_seq_one_letter_code
_entity_poly.pdbx_strand_id
1 'polypeptide(L)'
;HEYQPTPGDIKRAQGAQLILANGMNLELWFQRFYQHLNGVPEVIVSSGVTPVGITEGPYEGKPNPHAWMSPDNALIYVDNIRDALIKYDPANAQTYQRNADTYKAKITQTLAPLRKQIAELPENQRWMVTSEGAFSYLARDLGLKELYLWPINADQ
;
A
#
# COMPACT_ATOMS: atom_id res chain seq x y z
N HIS A 1 -5.69 8.45 -7.40
CA HIS A 1 -6.67 7.39 -7.58
C HIS A 1 -7.26 7.37 -8.99
N GLU A 2 -7.38 8.50 -9.65
CA GLU A 2 -7.95 8.63 -10.99
C GLU A 2 -6.87 8.80 -12.06
N TYR A 3 -6.15 7.74 -12.32
CA TYR A 3 -5.23 7.71 -13.44
C TYR A 3 -5.95 7.25 -14.70
N GLN A 4 -5.69 7.90 -15.81
CA GLN A 4 -6.21 7.49 -17.12
C GLN A 4 -5.07 6.92 -17.96
N PRO A 5 -4.99 5.59 -18.13
CA PRO A 5 -3.96 4.96 -18.93
C PRO A 5 -4.01 5.42 -20.39
N THR A 6 -2.86 5.65 -20.95
CA THR A 6 -2.68 6.01 -22.34
C THR A 6 -2.23 4.80 -23.17
N PRO A 7 -2.35 4.84 -24.50
CA PRO A 7 -1.77 3.80 -25.36
C PRO A 7 -0.27 3.59 -25.14
N GLY A 8 0.45 4.67 -24.76
CA GLY A 8 1.87 4.59 -24.40
C GLY A 8 2.13 3.75 -23.14
N ASP A 9 1.23 3.79 -22.14
CA ASP A 9 1.33 2.97 -20.93
C ASP A 9 1.15 1.48 -21.28
N ILE A 10 0.15 1.16 -22.10
CA ILE A 10 -0.08 -0.18 -22.59
C ILE A 10 1.15 -0.70 -23.34
N LYS A 11 1.73 0.13 -24.22
CA LYS A 11 2.93 -0.23 -24.95
C LYS A 11 4.12 -0.53 -24.02
N ARG A 12 4.32 0.30 -22.99
CA ARG A 12 5.40 0.08 -22.00
C ARG A 12 5.19 -1.19 -21.18
N ALA A 13 3.94 -1.57 -20.93
CA ALA A 13 3.61 -2.77 -20.18
C ALA A 13 3.66 -4.06 -21.01
N GLN A 14 3.77 -3.97 -22.33
CA GLN A 14 3.95 -5.15 -23.18
C GLN A 14 5.25 -5.87 -22.81
N GLY A 15 5.17 -7.19 -22.68
CA GLY A 15 6.29 -8.02 -22.23
C GLY A 15 6.46 -8.11 -20.70
N ALA A 16 5.61 -7.47 -19.92
CA ALA A 16 5.57 -7.70 -18.48
C ALA A 16 5.30 -9.17 -18.16
N GLN A 17 6.01 -9.71 -17.20
CA GLN A 17 5.89 -11.10 -16.76
C GLN A 17 5.12 -11.24 -15.43
N LEU A 18 4.96 -10.16 -14.73
CA LEU A 18 4.26 -10.07 -13.45
C LEU A 18 3.69 -8.68 -13.27
N ILE A 19 2.49 -8.60 -12.70
CA ILE A 19 1.85 -7.35 -12.32
C ILE A 19 1.64 -7.36 -10.82
N LEU A 20 2.09 -6.27 -10.18
CA LEU A 20 1.87 -6.03 -8.76
C LEU A 20 0.89 -4.87 -8.61
N ALA A 21 -0.22 -5.11 -7.93
CA ALA A 21 -1.26 -4.12 -7.70
C ALA A 21 -1.51 -3.95 -6.20
N ASN A 22 -1.84 -2.74 -5.77
CA ASN A 22 -2.20 -2.48 -4.38
C ASN A 22 -3.49 -3.20 -4.00
N GLY A 23 -4.49 -3.15 -4.84
CA GLY A 23 -5.84 -3.60 -4.52
C GLY A 23 -6.61 -2.59 -3.67
N MET A 24 -7.64 -3.06 -2.93
CA MET A 24 -8.49 -2.21 -2.07
C MET A 24 -9.14 -1.04 -2.84
N ASN A 25 -9.49 -1.26 -4.09
CA ASN A 25 -10.09 -0.25 -4.99
C ASN A 25 -9.20 0.97 -5.29
N LEU A 26 -7.90 0.90 -5.04
CA LEU A 26 -6.99 2.02 -5.35
C LEU A 26 -6.92 2.27 -6.86
N GLU A 27 -6.67 1.23 -7.64
CA GLU A 27 -6.48 1.30 -9.07
C GLU A 27 -7.68 0.67 -9.83
N LEU A 28 -8.88 1.26 -9.66
CA LEU A 28 -10.09 0.79 -10.38
C LEU A 28 -9.96 0.89 -11.90
N TRP A 29 -9.20 1.88 -12.39
CA TRP A 29 -8.84 2.02 -13.80
C TRP A 29 -8.01 0.85 -14.33
N PHE A 30 -7.34 0.13 -13.44
CA PHE A 30 -6.41 -0.94 -13.78
C PHE A 30 -7.10 -2.12 -14.47
N GLN A 31 -8.35 -2.41 -14.14
CA GLN A 31 -9.08 -3.51 -14.76
C GLN A 31 -9.17 -3.36 -16.28
N ARG A 32 -9.43 -2.15 -16.76
CA ARG A 32 -9.47 -1.87 -18.21
C ARG A 32 -8.10 -2.00 -18.85
N PHE A 33 -7.08 -1.54 -18.14
CA PHE A 33 -5.69 -1.64 -18.57
C PHE A 33 -5.23 -3.10 -18.66
N TYR A 34 -5.53 -3.90 -17.62
CA TYR A 34 -5.15 -5.30 -17.52
C TYR A 34 -5.69 -6.16 -18.67
N GLN A 35 -6.85 -5.85 -19.19
CA GLN A 35 -7.43 -6.55 -20.33
C GLN A 35 -6.54 -6.53 -21.58
N HIS A 36 -5.63 -5.56 -21.68
CA HIS A 36 -4.68 -5.45 -22.79
C HIS A 36 -3.37 -6.22 -22.53
N LEU A 37 -3.21 -6.83 -21.38
CA LEU A 37 -2.02 -7.59 -20.97
C LEU A 37 -2.40 -9.07 -20.81
N ASN A 38 -2.57 -9.75 -21.93
CA ASN A 38 -3.04 -11.13 -21.97
C ASN A 38 -2.08 -12.10 -21.24
N GLY A 39 -2.62 -12.88 -20.30
CA GLY A 39 -1.90 -13.98 -19.65
C GLY A 39 -0.81 -13.56 -18.66
N VAL A 40 -0.69 -12.28 -18.32
CA VAL A 40 0.26 -11.83 -17.29
C VAL A 40 -0.38 -12.02 -15.91
N PRO A 41 0.28 -12.73 -14.98
CA PRO A 41 -0.25 -12.92 -13.63
C PRO A 41 -0.28 -11.61 -12.86
N GLU A 42 -1.34 -11.41 -12.08
CA GLU A 42 -1.51 -10.29 -11.16
C GLU A 42 -1.46 -10.76 -9.71
N VAL A 43 -0.71 -10.04 -8.88
CA VAL A 43 -0.66 -10.27 -7.44
C VAL A 43 -1.04 -9.00 -6.70
N ILE A 44 -1.98 -9.13 -5.78
CA ILE A 44 -2.41 -8.04 -4.89
C ILE A 44 -1.46 -7.99 -3.69
N VAL A 45 -0.67 -6.93 -3.61
CA VAL A 45 0.40 -6.83 -2.59
C VAL A 45 -0.11 -6.46 -1.21
N SER A 46 -1.34 -5.97 -1.08
CA SER A 46 -2.00 -5.70 0.21
C SER A 46 -2.65 -6.93 0.84
N SER A 47 -2.57 -8.10 0.22
CA SER A 47 -3.15 -9.33 0.77
C SER A 47 -2.64 -9.62 2.17
N GLY A 48 -3.55 -9.94 3.10
CA GLY A 48 -3.22 -10.20 4.50
C GLY A 48 -3.17 -8.96 5.40
N VAL A 49 -3.31 -7.76 4.85
CA VAL A 49 -3.48 -6.54 5.63
C VAL A 49 -4.88 -6.51 6.24
N THR A 50 -4.97 -6.15 7.53
CA THR A 50 -6.26 -5.85 8.15
C THR A 50 -6.73 -4.48 7.70
N PRO A 51 -7.83 -4.39 6.93
CA PRO A 51 -8.27 -3.12 6.37
C PRO A 51 -8.84 -2.17 7.43
N VAL A 52 -8.64 -0.87 7.20
CA VAL A 52 -9.38 0.21 7.88
C VAL A 52 -10.51 0.64 6.95
N GLY A 53 -11.73 0.69 7.46
CA GLY A 53 -12.89 1.12 6.69
C GLY A 53 -12.92 2.64 6.51
N ILE A 54 -13.45 3.07 5.38
CA ILE A 54 -13.77 4.48 5.11
C ILE A 54 -15.05 4.81 5.87
N THR A 55 -15.06 5.89 6.62
CA THR A 55 -16.13 6.21 7.57
C THR A 55 -17.21 7.14 7.01
N GLU A 56 -16.98 7.76 5.86
CA GLU A 56 -17.91 8.72 5.26
C GLU A 56 -17.68 8.88 3.75
N GLY A 57 -18.63 9.52 3.09
CA GLY A 57 -18.54 9.83 1.66
C GLY A 57 -18.95 8.67 0.74
N PRO A 58 -18.74 8.83 -0.58
CA PRO A 58 -19.21 7.87 -1.59
C PRO A 58 -18.63 6.46 -1.43
N TYR A 59 -17.52 6.32 -0.73
CA TYR A 59 -16.82 5.05 -0.51
C TYR A 59 -16.99 4.51 0.91
N GLU A 60 -17.95 5.03 1.68
CA GLU A 60 -18.22 4.55 3.04
C GLU A 60 -18.38 3.03 3.09
N GLY A 61 -17.75 2.40 4.07
CA GLY A 61 -17.76 0.94 4.24
C GLY A 61 -16.77 0.19 3.35
N LYS A 62 -16.14 0.84 2.37
CA LYS A 62 -15.07 0.24 1.58
C LYS A 62 -13.74 0.32 2.33
N PRO A 63 -12.78 -0.55 2.03
CA PRO A 63 -11.46 -0.45 2.63
C PRO A 63 -10.73 0.83 2.17
N ASN A 64 -10.07 1.50 3.10
CA ASN A 64 -9.15 2.58 2.78
C ASN A 64 -7.94 1.97 2.06
N PRO A 65 -7.59 2.42 0.84
CA PRO A 65 -6.56 1.78 0.04
C PRO A 65 -5.13 2.11 0.44
N HIS A 66 -4.92 3.12 1.32
CA HIS A 66 -3.59 3.64 1.69
C HIS A 66 -2.88 2.76 2.74
N ALA A 67 -2.99 1.45 2.61
CA ALA A 67 -2.50 0.49 3.59
C ALA A 67 -0.97 0.52 3.75
N TRP A 68 -0.23 0.84 2.69
CA TRP A 68 1.24 0.96 2.72
C TRP A 68 1.76 2.07 3.62
N MET A 69 0.91 3.01 4.01
CA MET A 69 1.30 4.10 4.93
C MET A 69 1.59 3.60 6.34
N SER A 70 1.11 2.41 6.69
CA SER A 70 1.50 1.73 7.92
C SER A 70 2.84 1.02 7.71
N PRO A 71 3.86 1.26 8.56
CA PRO A 71 5.13 0.53 8.50
C PRO A 71 4.97 -0.98 8.69
N ASP A 72 4.05 -1.41 9.55
CA ASP A 72 3.78 -2.83 9.77
C ASP A 72 3.16 -3.46 8.52
N ASN A 73 2.26 -2.76 7.85
CA ASN A 73 1.72 -3.20 6.57
C ASN A 73 2.78 -3.21 5.46
N ALA A 74 3.71 -2.25 5.47
CA ALA A 74 4.80 -2.23 4.51
C ALA A 74 5.63 -3.52 4.56
N LEU A 75 5.82 -4.12 5.74
CA LEU A 75 6.48 -5.43 5.87
C LEU A 75 5.67 -6.54 5.20
N ILE A 76 4.34 -6.50 5.31
CA ILE A 76 3.44 -7.45 4.62
C ILE A 76 3.55 -7.27 3.10
N TYR A 77 3.58 -6.04 2.62
CA TYR A 77 3.78 -5.74 1.20
C TYR A 77 5.09 -6.32 0.68
N VAL A 78 6.18 -6.13 1.42
CA VAL A 78 7.50 -6.67 1.04
C VAL A 78 7.45 -8.19 0.98
N ASP A 79 6.83 -8.87 1.93
CA ASP A 79 6.67 -10.31 1.92
C ASP A 79 5.86 -10.79 0.72
N ASN A 80 4.75 -10.12 0.40
CA ASN A 80 3.91 -10.48 -0.75
C ASN A 80 4.64 -10.29 -2.09
N ILE A 81 5.41 -9.21 -2.22
CA ILE A 81 6.24 -8.96 -3.41
C ILE A 81 7.32 -10.04 -3.54
N ARG A 82 8.04 -10.34 -2.46
CA ARG A 82 9.04 -11.42 -2.43
C ARG A 82 8.43 -12.74 -2.88
N ASP A 83 7.30 -13.13 -2.30
CA ASP A 83 6.66 -14.41 -2.60
C ASP A 83 6.20 -14.48 -4.06
N ALA A 84 5.69 -13.38 -4.60
CA ALA A 84 5.31 -13.29 -6.01
C ALA A 84 6.53 -13.45 -6.94
N LEU A 85 7.62 -12.76 -6.64
CA LEU A 85 8.85 -12.84 -7.42
C LEU A 85 9.44 -14.26 -7.38
N ILE A 86 9.47 -14.90 -6.21
CA ILE A 86 9.96 -16.28 -6.08
C ILE A 86 9.07 -17.24 -6.87
N LYS A 87 7.76 -17.05 -6.83
CA LYS A 87 6.81 -17.91 -7.55
C LYS A 87 7.03 -17.89 -9.07
N TYR A 88 7.25 -16.70 -9.63
CA TYR A 88 7.34 -16.51 -11.09
C TYR A 88 8.77 -16.47 -11.63
N ASP A 89 9.76 -16.34 -10.74
CA ASP A 89 11.20 -16.42 -11.08
C ASP A 89 11.97 -17.16 -9.99
N PRO A 90 11.73 -18.47 -9.83
CA PRO A 90 12.33 -19.26 -8.75
C PRO A 90 13.86 -19.39 -8.85
N ALA A 91 14.44 -19.17 -10.02
CA ALA A 91 15.89 -19.21 -10.18
C ALA A 91 16.62 -18.14 -9.35
N ASN A 92 15.95 -17.02 -9.07
CA ASN A 92 16.49 -15.91 -8.29
C ASN A 92 15.94 -15.84 -6.85
N ALA A 93 15.33 -16.92 -6.36
CA ALA A 93 14.65 -16.96 -5.06
C ALA A 93 15.53 -16.47 -3.89
N GLN A 94 16.80 -16.88 -3.84
CA GLN A 94 17.71 -16.46 -2.76
C GLN A 94 17.99 -14.97 -2.78
N THR A 95 18.09 -14.37 -3.95
CA THR A 95 18.29 -12.93 -4.11
C THR A 95 17.06 -12.15 -3.62
N TYR A 96 15.87 -12.60 -4.00
CA TYR A 96 14.62 -11.98 -3.54
C TYR A 96 14.45 -12.10 -2.03
N GLN A 97 14.73 -13.26 -1.47
CA GLN A 97 14.69 -13.47 -0.02
C GLN A 97 15.64 -12.53 0.73
N ARG A 98 16.89 -12.46 0.30
CA ARG A 98 17.90 -11.59 0.92
C ARG A 98 17.53 -10.13 0.82
N ASN A 99 17.07 -9.68 -0.34
CA ASN A 99 16.66 -8.29 -0.55
C ASN A 99 15.46 -7.92 0.32
N ALA A 100 14.47 -8.80 0.42
CA ALA A 100 13.32 -8.61 1.28
C ALA A 100 13.72 -8.51 2.76
N ASP A 101 14.55 -9.42 3.24
CA ASP A 101 15.02 -9.42 4.64
C ASP A 101 15.80 -8.13 4.96
N THR A 102 16.68 -7.70 4.06
CA THR A 102 17.45 -6.47 4.21
C THR A 102 16.54 -5.24 4.25
N TYR A 103 15.57 -5.17 3.35
CA TYR A 103 14.66 -4.03 3.28
C TYR A 103 13.72 -3.95 4.48
N LYS A 104 13.17 -5.10 4.91
CA LYS A 104 12.34 -5.17 6.12
C LYS A 104 13.10 -4.74 7.38
N ALA A 105 14.35 -5.20 7.53
CA ALA A 105 15.22 -4.77 8.62
C ALA A 105 15.44 -3.25 8.59
N LYS A 106 15.69 -2.68 7.41
CA LYS A 106 15.87 -1.24 7.23
C LYS A 106 14.61 -0.45 7.63
N ILE A 107 13.43 -0.90 7.23
CA ILE A 107 12.16 -0.29 7.63
C ILE A 107 12.04 -0.29 9.15
N THR A 108 12.19 -1.45 9.78
CA THR A 108 12.04 -1.62 11.24
C THR A 108 13.03 -0.75 12.01
N GLN A 109 14.30 -0.76 11.62
CA GLN A 109 15.36 0.00 12.28
C GLN A 109 15.17 1.53 12.15
N THR A 110 14.74 1.97 10.97
CA THR A 110 14.49 3.40 10.70
C THR A 110 13.33 3.92 11.54
N LEU A 111 12.28 3.10 11.72
CA LEU A 111 11.07 3.54 12.40
C LEU A 111 11.12 3.37 13.92
N ALA A 112 11.95 2.50 14.45
CA ALA A 112 11.99 2.22 15.88
C ALA A 112 12.20 3.50 16.74
N PRO A 113 13.18 4.40 16.46
CA PRO A 113 13.33 5.61 17.24
C PRO A 113 12.15 6.58 17.09
N LEU A 114 11.55 6.65 15.92
CA LEU A 114 10.38 7.51 15.68
C LEU A 114 9.15 7.03 16.44
N ARG A 115 8.90 5.71 16.47
CA ARG A 115 7.85 5.11 17.28
C ARG A 115 8.02 5.45 18.76
N LYS A 116 9.26 5.38 19.26
CA LYS A 116 9.57 5.72 20.65
C LYS A 116 9.25 7.18 20.94
N GLN A 117 9.71 8.11 20.09
CA GLN A 117 9.44 9.53 20.26
C GLN A 117 7.95 9.85 20.28
N ILE A 118 7.18 9.24 19.39
CA ILE A 118 5.72 9.44 19.34
C ILE A 118 5.05 8.87 20.59
N ALA A 119 5.47 7.70 21.06
CA ALA A 119 4.94 7.07 22.27
C ALA A 119 5.22 7.90 23.54
N GLU A 120 6.23 8.74 23.54
CA GLU A 120 6.58 9.66 24.64
C GLU A 120 5.75 10.95 24.63
N LEU A 121 5.01 11.25 23.56
CA LEU A 121 4.15 12.42 23.51
C LEU A 121 2.99 12.29 24.53
N PRO A 122 2.60 13.39 25.18
CA PRO A 122 1.40 13.43 25.98
C PRO A 122 0.17 13.08 25.16
N GLU A 123 -0.82 12.45 25.76
CA GLU A 123 -2.03 11.99 25.04
C GLU A 123 -2.74 13.13 24.29
N ASN A 124 -2.79 14.32 24.88
CA ASN A 124 -3.41 15.49 24.25
C ASN A 124 -2.63 16.05 23.05
N GLN A 125 -1.41 15.56 22.79
CA GLN A 125 -0.58 15.93 21.64
C GLN A 125 -0.52 14.83 20.57
N ARG A 126 -1.18 13.69 20.80
CA ARG A 126 -1.19 12.54 19.86
C ARG A 126 -2.24 12.71 18.77
N TRP A 127 -2.18 13.81 18.07
CA TRP A 127 -3.08 14.13 16.97
C TRP A 127 -2.31 14.25 15.67
N MET A 128 -2.87 13.70 14.60
CA MET A 128 -2.39 13.88 13.24
C MET A 128 -3.49 14.54 12.42
N VAL A 129 -3.22 15.74 11.95
CA VAL A 129 -4.16 16.54 11.14
C VAL A 129 -3.63 16.58 9.71
N THR A 130 -4.46 16.14 8.77
CA THR A 130 -4.10 16.03 7.35
C THR A 130 -5.21 16.59 6.47
N SER A 131 -4.92 16.77 5.19
CA SER A 131 -5.94 17.19 4.23
C SER A 131 -6.86 16.02 3.85
N GLU A 132 -6.30 14.84 3.65
CA GLU A 132 -7.00 13.65 3.20
C GLU A 132 -6.87 12.50 4.20
N GLY A 133 -7.88 11.66 4.31
CA GLY A 133 -7.89 10.45 5.14
C GLY A 133 -6.99 9.32 4.61
N ALA A 134 -5.78 9.68 4.17
CA ALA A 134 -4.81 8.74 3.60
C ALA A 134 -3.86 8.14 4.65
N PHE A 135 -3.91 8.62 5.89
CA PHE A 135 -2.94 8.27 6.93
C PHE A 135 -3.53 7.43 8.06
N SER A 136 -4.73 6.89 7.87
CA SER A 136 -5.45 6.15 8.92
C SER A 136 -4.70 4.93 9.42
N TYR A 137 -4.01 4.22 8.52
CA TYR A 137 -3.18 3.07 8.90
C TYR A 137 -1.94 3.48 9.70
N LEU A 138 -1.30 4.59 9.32
CA LEU A 138 -0.16 5.14 10.07
C LEU A 138 -0.59 5.60 11.45
N ALA A 139 -1.71 6.33 11.54
CA ALA A 139 -2.27 6.78 12.82
C ALA A 139 -2.56 5.61 13.75
N ARG A 140 -3.17 4.55 13.22
CA ARG A 140 -3.44 3.32 13.98
C ARG A 140 -2.16 2.72 14.55
N ASP A 141 -1.11 2.57 13.73
CA ASP A 141 0.15 1.95 14.14
C ASP A 141 0.90 2.77 15.20
N LEU A 142 0.79 4.08 15.12
CA LEU A 142 1.50 5.01 16.01
C LEU A 142 0.67 5.45 17.22
N GLY A 143 -0.56 4.96 17.36
CA GLY A 143 -1.45 5.38 18.44
C GLY A 143 -1.85 6.85 18.37
N LEU A 144 -1.95 7.42 17.18
CA LEU A 144 -2.36 8.79 16.92
C LEU A 144 -3.86 8.87 16.64
N LYS A 145 -4.49 9.95 17.06
CA LYS A 145 -5.84 10.32 16.66
C LYS A 145 -5.77 11.09 15.36
N GLU A 146 -6.65 10.78 14.42
CA GLU A 146 -6.64 11.36 13.07
C GLU A 146 -7.77 12.36 12.89
N LEU A 147 -7.45 13.49 12.28
CA LEU A 147 -8.40 14.46 11.74
C LEU A 147 -8.03 14.79 10.31
N TYR A 148 -9.00 14.86 9.41
CA TYR A 148 -8.79 15.22 8.02
C TYR A 148 -9.97 16.05 7.49
N LEU A 149 -9.72 16.77 6.38
CA LEU A 149 -10.72 17.66 5.78
C LEU A 149 -11.68 16.92 4.85
N TRP A 150 -11.22 15.85 4.21
CA TRP A 150 -12.03 14.96 3.39
C TRP A 150 -11.54 13.50 3.52
N PRO A 151 -12.44 12.52 3.34
CA PRO A 151 -12.09 11.13 3.64
C PRO A 151 -11.04 10.57 2.72
N ILE A 152 -11.38 10.27 1.48
CA ILE A 152 -10.44 9.85 0.42
C ILE A 152 -11.06 10.18 -0.92
N ASN A 153 -10.21 10.30 -1.95
CA ASN A 153 -10.64 10.63 -3.30
C ASN A 153 -11.52 11.87 -3.30
N ALA A 154 -10.91 13.01 -3.10
CA ALA A 154 -11.58 14.30 -3.25
C ALA A 154 -11.97 14.53 -4.71
N ASP A 155 -12.77 13.65 -5.24
CA ASP A 155 -13.38 13.80 -6.56
C ASP A 155 -14.47 14.83 -6.43
N GLN A 156 -14.20 15.98 -6.97
CA GLN A 156 -15.11 17.12 -6.99
C GLN A 156 -15.81 17.22 -8.32
#